data_941d56ce4db467c2931fb55e459393b0
#
_entry.id   941d56ce4db467c2931fb55e459393b0
#
_cell.length_a   1.000
_cell.length_b   1.000
_cell.length_c   1.000
_cell.angle_alpha   90.00
_cell.angle_beta   90.00
_cell.angle_gamma   90.00
#
_symmetry.space_group_name_H-M   'P 1'
#
loop_
_entity.id
_entity.type
_entity.pdbx_description
1 polymer ?
#
loop_
_entity_poly.entity_id
_entity_poly.type
_entity_poly.pdbx_seq_one_letter_code
_entity_poly.pdbx_strand_id
1 'polypeptide(L)'
;APPADPVEALLARLSPAEKVGQMMMCGLMTPVYDENCAYLQNEFTVGNFILFDRNGDTAEDVRALTAALRQGNSSPVPLAIALDEEGGAVSRFASFLPAPPAAAELGAAGDSEAARREAQTASRELRALGITWNLAPVADLGLSDGRSYGDDPETVIPFLRAAAAGYREENFPFCLKHFPGIGKGAADTHDSAVTVDISRGELQREELRPFATLIAETPATDFAVMVGHVRYPALDDAPASLSPVVITDLLRNELGYDGVVITDNITMGAIAQHYPPGEAARRAIDAGADIILVSHEYEAAIEAYNAILQALKAGAISEERIDASVRRILRMKLAHLKEAK
;
A
#
# COMPACT_ATOMS: atom_id res chain seq x y z
N ALA A 1 -5.37 18.60 32.11
CA ALA A 1 -5.70 18.47 30.70
C ALA A 1 -5.61 16.99 30.33
N PRO A 2 -6.49 16.45 29.45
CA PRO A 2 -6.28 15.12 28.93
C PRO A 2 -4.90 15.04 28.24
N PRO A 3 -4.24 13.87 28.24
CA PRO A 3 -2.99 13.73 27.50
C PRO A 3 -3.20 14.14 26.05
N ALA A 4 -2.27 14.94 25.51
CA ALA A 4 -2.35 15.37 24.12
C ALA A 4 -2.39 14.12 23.21
N ASP A 5 -3.22 14.15 22.17
CA ASP A 5 -3.26 13.08 21.17
C ASP A 5 -1.85 12.93 20.57
N PRO A 6 -1.22 11.76 20.69
CA PRO A 6 0.15 11.56 20.24
C PRO A 6 0.29 11.77 18.72
N VAL A 7 -0.77 11.53 17.94
CA VAL A 7 -0.80 11.78 16.50
C VAL A 7 -0.71 13.28 16.22
N GLU A 8 -1.56 14.09 16.87
CA GLU A 8 -1.56 15.54 16.68
C GLU A 8 -0.26 16.18 17.21
N ALA A 9 0.25 15.70 18.34
CA ALA A 9 1.52 16.17 18.88
C ALA A 9 2.71 15.91 17.94
N LEU A 10 2.70 14.76 17.26
CA LEU A 10 3.73 14.39 16.30
C LEU A 10 3.56 15.18 15.00
N LEU A 11 2.32 15.25 14.48
CA LEU A 11 1.98 16.00 13.27
C LEU A 11 2.43 17.48 13.35
N ALA A 12 2.19 18.12 14.50
CA ALA A 12 2.54 19.53 14.73
C ALA A 12 4.06 19.79 14.75
N ARG A 13 4.89 18.73 14.92
CA ARG A 13 6.36 18.84 14.94
C ARG A 13 6.98 18.67 13.56
N LEU A 14 6.23 18.13 12.60
CA LEU A 14 6.75 17.86 11.26
C LEU A 14 6.72 19.12 10.41
N SER A 15 7.83 19.43 9.77
CA SER A 15 7.90 20.43 8.70
C SER A 15 7.11 19.98 7.46
N PRO A 16 6.74 20.91 6.56
CA PRO A 16 6.08 20.54 5.29
C PRO A 16 6.85 19.49 4.48
N ALA A 17 8.18 19.56 4.48
CA ALA A 17 9.05 18.59 3.80
C ALA A 17 8.95 17.19 4.44
N GLU A 18 9.02 17.10 5.76
CA GLU A 18 8.87 15.84 6.48
C GLU A 18 7.47 15.24 6.31
N LYS A 19 6.42 16.05 6.29
CA LYS A 19 5.06 15.62 5.99
C LYS A 19 4.97 14.96 4.62
N VAL A 20 5.52 15.60 3.58
CA VAL A 20 5.58 15.01 2.22
C VAL A 20 6.41 13.74 2.21
N GLY A 21 7.53 13.68 2.94
CA GLY A 21 8.32 12.47 3.08
C GLY A 21 7.55 11.27 3.66
N GLN A 22 6.62 11.52 4.61
CA GLN A 22 5.74 10.47 5.13
C GLN A 22 4.74 9.97 4.07
N MET A 23 4.43 10.76 3.06
CA MET A 23 3.53 10.41 1.95
C MET A 23 4.23 9.67 0.80
N MET A 24 5.53 9.38 0.92
CA MET A 24 6.30 8.64 -0.07
C MET A 24 6.58 7.21 0.40
N MET A 25 6.41 6.23 -0.50
CA MET A 25 6.95 4.87 -0.34
C MET A 25 7.87 4.57 -1.51
N CYS A 26 9.16 4.33 -1.20
CA CYS A 26 10.21 4.16 -2.20
C CYS A 26 10.78 2.74 -2.18
N GLY A 27 10.97 2.14 -3.37
CA GLY A 27 11.69 0.89 -3.51
C GLY A 27 13.20 1.11 -3.49
N LEU A 28 13.93 0.06 -3.09
CA LEU A 28 15.39 0.06 -3.08
C LEU A 28 15.94 -0.76 -4.24
N MET A 29 17.06 -0.31 -4.82
CA MET A 29 17.67 -0.94 -6.00
C MET A 29 18.80 -1.90 -5.64
N THR A 30 19.24 -1.90 -4.38
CA THR A 30 20.40 -2.67 -3.90
C THR A 30 20.04 -3.46 -2.64
N PRO A 31 20.79 -4.54 -2.33
CA PRO A 31 20.57 -5.32 -1.11
C PRO A 31 21.24 -4.70 0.14
N VAL A 32 21.89 -3.55 -0.01
CA VAL A 32 22.60 -2.88 1.08
C VAL A 32 22.14 -1.44 1.26
N TYR A 33 22.31 -0.90 2.46
CA TYR A 33 22.10 0.52 2.72
C TYR A 33 23.22 1.32 2.07
N ASP A 34 22.91 1.95 0.95
CA ASP A 34 23.86 2.72 0.13
C ASP A 34 23.65 4.25 0.23
N GLU A 35 24.40 5.00 -0.56
CA GLU A 35 24.29 6.46 -0.62
C GLU A 35 22.91 6.93 -1.07
N ASN A 36 22.20 6.17 -1.91
CA ASN A 36 20.85 6.51 -2.35
C ASN A 36 19.83 6.33 -1.21
N CYS A 37 19.97 5.28 -0.40
CA CYS A 37 19.16 5.09 0.80
C CYS A 37 19.35 6.28 1.75
N ALA A 38 20.61 6.65 2.02
CA ALA A 38 20.94 7.79 2.87
C ALA A 38 20.40 9.11 2.29
N TYR A 39 20.49 9.30 0.98
CA TYR A 39 19.98 10.49 0.29
C TYR A 39 18.47 10.61 0.41
N LEU A 40 17.71 9.53 0.15
CA LEU A 40 16.27 9.53 0.31
C LEU A 40 15.83 9.83 1.75
N GLN A 41 16.55 9.32 2.74
CA GLN A 41 16.21 9.57 4.15
C GLN A 41 16.62 10.96 4.64
N ASN A 42 17.79 11.47 4.24
CA ASN A 42 18.31 12.73 4.75
C ASN A 42 17.73 13.96 4.04
N GLU A 43 17.58 13.89 2.70
CA GLU A 43 17.14 15.04 1.91
C GLU A 43 15.61 15.05 1.69
N PHE A 44 14.99 13.87 1.60
CA PHE A 44 13.56 13.77 1.32
C PHE A 44 12.75 13.21 2.49
N THR A 45 13.40 12.80 3.59
CA THR A 45 12.75 12.29 4.80
C THR A 45 11.71 11.20 4.51
N VAL A 46 12.02 10.32 3.52
CA VAL A 46 11.14 9.25 3.09
C VAL A 46 10.76 8.36 4.27
N GLY A 47 9.46 8.27 4.56
CA GLY A 47 8.94 7.58 5.74
C GLY A 47 8.59 6.11 5.52
N ASN A 48 8.57 5.63 4.26
CA ASN A 48 8.17 4.27 3.94
C ASN A 48 9.06 3.71 2.83
N PHE A 49 9.52 2.46 2.98
CA PHE A 49 10.25 1.73 1.96
C PHE A 49 9.54 0.44 1.59
N ILE A 50 9.67 0.00 0.35
CA ILE A 50 9.20 -1.31 -0.13
C ILE A 50 10.41 -2.12 -0.60
N LEU A 51 10.46 -3.39 -0.15
CA LEU A 51 11.50 -4.33 -0.52
C LEU A 51 11.00 -5.33 -1.56
N PHE A 52 11.93 -5.84 -2.34
CA PHE A 52 11.72 -6.84 -3.38
C PHE A 52 12.77 -7.96 -3.23
N ASP A 53 12.65 -9.02 -4.00
CA ASP A 53 13.61 -10.13 -4.09
C ASP A 53 15.07 -9.68 -4.24
N ARG A 54 15.32 -8.63 -5.03
CA ARG A 54 16.67 -8.04 -5.23
C ARG A 54 17.30 -7.43 -3.97
N ASN A 55 16.54 -7.27 -2.89
CA ASN A 55 17.02 -6.60 -1.67
C ASN A 55 17.59 -7.57 -0.62
N GLY A 56 17.81 -8.83 -0.97
CA GLY A 56 18.55 -9.78 -0.14
C GLY A 56 18.41 -11.22 -0.61
N ASP A 57 19.53 -11.94 -0.64
CA ASP A 57 19.59 -13.35 -1.00
C ASP A 57 19.45 -14.27 0.23
N THR A 58 19.61 -13.71 1.43
CA THR A 58 19.49 -14.41 2.71
C THR A 58 18.70 -13.60 3.74
N ALA A 59 18.20 -14.28 4.76
CA ALA A 59 17.54 -13.63 5.88
C ALA A 59 18.46 -12.67 6.65
N GLU A 60 19.79 -12.90 6.62
CA GLU A 60 20.78 -12.04 7.26
C GLU A 60 20.93 -10.73 6.48
N ASP A 61 20.97 -10.78 5.14
CA ASP A 61 21.05 -9.59 4.28
C ASP A 61 19.85 -8.68 4.51
N VAL A 62 18.63 -9.25 4.50
CA VAL A 62 17.40 -8.48 4.72
C VAL A 62 17.36 -7.86 6.11
N ARG A 63 17.77 -8.61 7.16
CA ARG A 63 17.86 -8.06 8.52
C ARG A 63 18.88 -6.93 8.62
N ALA A 64 20.04 -7.08 7.98
CA ALA A 64 21.07 -6.04 7.96
C ALA A 64 20.56 -4.77 7.26
N LEU A 65 19.91 -4.91 6.10
CA LEU A 65 19.34 -3.79 5.37
C LEU A 65 18.24 -3.08 6.18
N THR A 66 17.28 -3.82 6.73
CA THR A 66 16.18 -3.23 7.50
C THR A 66 16.65 -2.57 8.79
N ALA A 67 17.68 -3.12 9.45
CA ALA A 67 18.32 -2.49 10.61
C ALA A 67 19.02 -1.19 10.24
N ALA A 68 19.77 -1.18 9.14
CA ALA A 68 20.46 0.01 8.65
C ALA A 68 19.50 1.13 8.23
N LEU A 69 18.37 0.78 7.56
CA LEU A 69 17.31 1.73 7.23
C LEU A 69 16.72 2.38 8.49
N ARG A 70 16.46 1.60 9.54
CA ARG A 70 15.96 2.16 10.82
C ARG A 70 17.00 3.04 11.50
N GLN A 71 18.26 2.65 11.48
CA GLN A 71 19.33 3.43 12.07
C GLN A 71 19.53 4.76 11.33
N GLY A 72 19.36 4.78 10.00
CA GLY A 72 19.42 5.99 9.18
C GLY A 72 18.20 6.91 9.32
N ASN A 73 17.12 6.46 9.93
CA ASN A 73 15.91 7.26 10.09
C ASN A 73 16.09 8.32 11.17
N SER A 74 16.25 9.58 10.77
CA SER A 74 16.35 10.73 11.67
C SER A 74 14.98 11.33 12.04
N SER A 75 13.90 10.89 11.40
CA SER A 75 12.54 11.37 11.67
C SER A 75 12.04 10.88 13.04
N PRO A 76 11.25 11.69 13.77
CA PRO A 76 10.57 11.21 14.97
C PRO A 76 9.44 10.20 14.67
N VAL A 77 9.11 10.00 13.40
CA VAL A 77 8.10 9.04 12.95
C VAL A 77 8.76 7.68 12.69
N PRO A 78 8.22 6.57 13.22
CA PRO A 78 8.73 5.24 12.92
C PRO A 78 8.75 4.96 11.41
N LEU A 79 9.84 4.35 10.93
CA LEU A 79 9.97 3.96 9.55
C LEU A 79 9.11 2.73 9.26
N ALA A 80 8.29 2.77 8.19
CA ALA A 80 7.61 1.59 7.69
C ALA A 80 8.46 0.92 6.60
N ILE A 81 8.58 -0.41 6.67
CA ILE A 81 9.26 -1.23 5.68
C ILE A 81 8.26 -2.31 5.25
N ALA A 82 7.91 -2.28 3.98
CA ALA A 82 6.87 -3.13 3.39
C ALA A 82 7.41 -4.06 2.31
N LEU A 83 6.63 -5.06 1.95
CA LEU A 83 6.79 -5.85 0.74
C LEU A 83 5.46 -6.49 0.34
N ASP A 84 5.44 -7.14 -0.84
CA ASP A 84 4.34 -7.98 -1.29
C ASP A 84 4.63 -9.43 -0.93
N GLU A 85 4.02 -9.96 0.10
CA GLU A 85 4.00 -11.38 0.43
C GLU A 85 2.57 -11.88 0.30
N GLU A 86 2.16 -12.19 -0.94
CA GLU A 86 0.81 -12.65 -1.28
C GLU A 86 0.70 -14.17 -1.22
N GLY A 87 1.83 -14.83 -1.32
CA GLY A 87 1.94 -16.28 -1.54
C GLY A 87 2.02 -16.66 -3.04
N GLY A 88 2.28 -17.94 -3.30
CA GLY A 88 2.45 -18.44 -4.66
C GLY A 88 3.56 -17.70 -5.43
N ALA A 89 3.22 -17.18 -6.61
CA ALA A 89 4.18 -16.51 -7.48
C ALA A 89 4.63 -15.11 -6.96
N VAL A 90 3.89 -14.51 -6.04
CA VAL A 90 4.22 -13.22 -5.43
C VAL A 90 4.67 -13.42 -3.99
N SER A 91 5.87 -13.98 -3.85
CA SER A 91 6.58 -14.19 -2.60
C SER A 91 8.03 -13.76 -2.78
N ARG A 92 8.40 -12.61 -2.16
CA ARG A 92 9.65 -11.91 -2.49
C ARG A 92 10.90 -12.65 -2.02
N PHE A 93 10.80 -13.40 -0.97
CA PHE A 93 11.96 -14.08 -0.38
C PHE A 93 11.84 -15.62 -0.40
N ALA A 94 11.15 -16.15 -1.41
CA ALA A 94 10.96 -17.59 -1.60
C ALA A 94 12.28 -18.39 -1.75
N SER A 95 13.40 -17.72 -2.00
CA SER A 95 14.73 -18.33 -2.04
C SER A 95 15.22 -18.84 -0.67
N PHE A 96 14.74 -18.25 0.43
CA PHE A 96 15.15 -18.61 1.80
C PHE A 96 14.02 -18.65 2.83
N LEU A 97 12.80 -18.18 2.49
CA LEU A 97 11.58 -18.38 3.27
C LEU A 97 10.61 -19.26 2.52
N PRO A 98 9.91 -20.19 3.18
CA PRO A 98 8.84 -20.94 2.54
C PRO A 98 7.76 -19.96 2.02
N ALA A 99 7.49 -20.00 0.71
CA ALA A 99 6.41 -19.21 0.16
C ALA A 99 5.06 -19.71 0.70
N PRO A 100 4.15 -18.83 1.15
CA PRO A 100 2.78 -19.21 1.46
C PRO A 100 2.10 -19.81 0.21
N PRO A 101 1.09 -20.68 0.36
CA PRO A 101 0.30 -21.17 -0.76
C PRO A 101 -0.30 -20.01 -1.57
N ALA A 102 -0.49 -20.21 -2.87
CA ALA A 102 -1.21 -19.25 -3.70
C ALA A 102 -2.66 -19.09 -3.24
N ALA A 103 -3.21 -17.88 -3.36
CA ALA A 103 -4.61 -17.62 -2.98
C ALA A 103 -5.59 -18.57 -3.68
N ALA A 104 -5.36 -18.87 -4.98
CA ALA A 104 -6.18 -19.83 -5.73
C ALA A 104 -6.12 -21.25 -5.18
N GLU A 105 -4.97 -21.68 -4.64
CA GLU A 105 -4.84 -23.01 -4.00
C GLU A 105 -5.67 -23.07 -2.72
N LEU A 106 -5.61 -22.01 -1.90
CA LEU A 106 -6.42 -21.90 -0.68
C LEU A 106 -7.92 -21.85 -1.02
N GLY A 107 -8.30 -21.06 -2.03
CA GLY A 107 -9.67 -20.97 -2.52
C GLY A 107 -10.21 -22.32 -3.01
N ALA A 108 -9.44 -23.03 -3.81
CA ALA A 108 -9.81 -24.37 -4.32
C ALA A 108 -9.92 -25.41 -3.19
N ALA A 109 -9.13 -25.29 -2.12
CA ALA A 109 -9.22 -26.16 -0.96
C ALA A 109 -10.43 -25.87 -0.07
N GLY A 110 -11.02 -24.68 -0.16
CA GLY A 110 -12.17 -24.25 0.64
C GLY A 110 -11.87 -24.07 2.14
N ASP A 111 -10.58 -24.00 2.53
CA ASP A 111 -10.14 -23.82 3.93
C ASP A 111 -9.71 -22.37 4.19
N SER A 112 -10.68 -21.53 4.53
CA SER A 112 -10.38 -20.13 4.86
C SER A 112 -9.53 -19.98 6.14
N GLU A 113 -9.58 -20.92 7.07
CA GLU A 113 -8.71 -20.90 8.26
C GLU A 113 -7.24 -21.12 7.90
N ALA A 114 -6.94 -21.74 6.74
CA ALA A 114 -5.58 -21.76 6.23
C ALA A 114 -5.08 -20.33 5.92
N ALA A 115 -5.89 -19.47 5.29
CA ALA A 115 -5.50 -18.09 5.03
C ALA A 115 -5.19 -17.31 6.32
N ARG A 116 -5.92 -17.58 7.42
CA ARG A 116 -5.60 -17.00 8.73
C ARG A 116 -4.25 -17.48 9.26
N ARG A 117 -3.98 -18.78 9.20
CA ARG A 117 -2.69 -19.34 9.64
C ARG A 117 -1.51 -18.83 8.82
N GLU A 118 -1.70 -18.69 7.51
CA GLU A 118 -0.67 -18.14 6.62
C GLU A 118 -0.39 -16.66 6.93
N ALA A 119 -1.43 -15.84 7.14
CA ALA A 119 -1.27 -14.45 7.54
C ALA A 119 -0.52 -14.29 8.89
N GLN A 120 -0.79 -15.17 9.87
CA GLN A 120 -0.05 -15.20 11.13
C GLN A 120 1.42 -15.60 10.92
N THR A 121 1.67 -16.61 10.10
CA THR A 121 3.03 -17.10 9.80
C THR A 121 3.83 -16.04 9.07
N ALA A 122 3.29 -15.47 7.99
CA ALA A 122 3.90 -14.38 7.25
C ALA A 122 4.21 -13.19 8.17
N SER A 123 3.27 -12.77 9.03
CA SER A 123 3.49 -11.68 9.98
C SER A 123 4.69 -11.90 10.89
N ARG A 124 4.85 -13.12 11.42
CA ARG A 124 5.98 -13.48 12.31
C ARG A 124 7.30 -13.52 11.56
N GLU A 125 7.31 -14.14 10.38
CA GLU A 125 8.50 -14.26 9.54
C GLU A 125 8.98 -12.91 9.02
N LEU A 126 8.07 -12.09 8.51
CA LEU A 126 8.36 -10.73 8.06
C LEU A 126 8.89 -9.85 9.18
N ARG A 127 8.26 -9.91 10.35
CA ARG A 127 8.73 -9.18 11.54
C ARG A 127 10.14 -9.62 11.96
N ALA A 128 10.47 -10.91 11.87
CA ALA A 128 11.79 -11.43 12.16
C ALA A 128 12.86 -10.93 11.18
N LEU A 129 12.47 -10.50 9.98
CA LEU A 129 13.33 -9.82 9.00
C LEU A 129 13.37 -8.29 9.19
N GLY A 130 12.61 -7.78 10.15
CA GLY A 130 12.50 -6.34 10.36
C GLY A 130 11.52 -5.64 9.42
N ILE A 131 10.71 -6.37 8.70
CA ILE A 131 9.62 -5.82 7.89
C ILE A 131 8.44 -5.52 8.81
N THR A 132 7.69 -4.46 8.50
CA THR A 132 6.67 -3.93 9.39
C THR A 132 5.29 -3.84 8.75
N TRP A 133 5.16 -4.15 7.46
CA TRP A 133 3.91 -4.02 6.72
C TRP A 133 3.88 -5.02 5.55
N ASN A 134 2.78 -5.75 5.40
CA ASN A 134 2.55 -6.59 4.21
C ASN A 134 1.54 -5.93 3.26
N LEU A 135 1.91 -5.80 1.98
CA LEU A 135 1.01 -5.29 0.93
C LEU A 135 0.18 -6.44 0.32
N ALA A 136 -0.51 -7.18 1.17
CA ALA A 136 -1.45 -8.26 0.91
C ALA A 136 -2.54 -8.24 2.00
N PRO A 137 -3.69 -8.91 1.81
CA PRO A 137 -4.06 -9.83 0.75
C PRO A 137 -4.65 -9.17 -0.49
N VAL A 138 -4.68 -9.92 -1.60
CA VAL A 138 -5.38 -9.55 -2.83
C VAL A 138 -6.87 -9.79 -2.66
N ALA A 139 -7.68 -8.76 -2.93
CA ALA A 139 -9.14 -8.78 -2.83
C ALA A 139 -9.85 -8.85 -4.20
N ASP A 140 -9.07 -8.84 -5.28
CA ASP A 140 -9.58 -8.93 -6.65
C ASP A 140 -10.24 -10.27 -6.92
N LEU A 141 -11.30 -10.25 -7.75
CA LEU A 141 -12.03 -11.43 -8.17
C LEU A 141 -11.43 -11.99 -9.47
N GLY A 142 -11.20 -13.30 -9.54
CA GLY A 142 -10.96 -14.04 -10.78
C GLY A 142 -9.66 -13.69 -11.53
N LEU A 143 -8.59 -13.28 -10.85
CA LEU A 143 -7.27 -13.13 -11.48
C LEU A 143 -6.75 -14.49 -11.95
N SER A 144 -6.35 -14.56 -13.22
CA SER A 144 -5.92 -15.81 -13.86
C SER A 144 -4.53 -16.30 -13.46
N ASP A 145 -3.76 -15.47 -12.75
CA ASP A 145 -2.38 -15.75 -12.32
C ASP A 145 -2.28 -16.45 -10.94
N GLY A 146 -3.42 -16.87 -10.39
CA GLY A 146 -3.48 -17.58 -9.11
C GLY A 146 -3.50 -16.66 -7.87
N ARG A 147 -3.57 -15.35 -8.04
CA ARG A 147 -3.55 -14.38 -6.94
C ARG A 147 -4.91 -14.13 -6.28
N SER A 148 -6.03 -14.59 -6.88
CA SER A 148 -7.38 -14.49 -6.31
C SER A 148 -7.78 -15.77 -5.60
N TYR A 149 -8.50 -15.64 -4.47
CA TYR A 149 -9.12 -16.78 -3.76
C TYR A 149 -10.29 -17.41 -4.51
N GLY A 150 -10.86 -16.69 -5.49
CA GLY A 150 -11.99 -17.13 -6.31
C GLY A 150 -12.44 -16.04 -7.27
N ASP A 151 -13.53 -16.30 -8.00
CA ASP A 151 -14.09 -15.44 -9.02
C ASP A 151 -15.38 -14.73 -8.61
N ASP A 152 -15.86 -14.99 -7.40
CA ASP A 152 -17.06 -14.38 -6.84
C ASP A 152 -16.87 -13.92 -5.38
N PRO A 153 -17.63 -12.90 -4.92
CA PRO A 153 -17.48 -12.34 -3.57
C PRO A 153 -17.78 -13.34 -2.45
N GLU A 154 -18.71 -14.28 -2.64
CA GLU A 154 -19.09 -15.26 -1.64
C GLU A 154 -17.95 -16.21 -1.31
N THR A 155 -17.15 -16.55 -2.31
CA THR A 155 -15.93 -17.34 -2.16
C THR A 155 -14.81 -16.51 -1.53
N VAL A 156 -14.54 -15.30 -2.03
CA VAL A 156 -13.37 -14.50 -1.65
C VAL A 156 -13.49 -13.90 -0.25
N ILE A 157 -14.64 -13.37 0.13
CA ILE A 157 -14.83 -12.66 1.42
C ILE A 157 -14.45 -13.50 2.64
N PRO A 158 -14.83 -14.79 2.77
CA PRO A 158 -14.39 -15.62 3.90
C PRO A 158 -12.88 -15.70 4.08
N PHE A 159 -12.12 -15.79 2.98
CA PHE A 159 -10.65 -15.84 3.02
C PHE A 159 -10.05 -14.49 3.45
N LEU A 160 -10.59 -13.38 2.95
CA LEU A 160 -10.13 -12.04 3.34
C LEU A 160 -10.38 -11.77 4.82
N ARG A 161 -11.54 -12.16 5.34
CA ARG A 161 -11.85 -12.06 6.78
C ARG A 161 -10.87 -12.87 7.62
N ALA A 162 -10.58 -14.09 7.20
CA ALA A 162 -9.66 -14.98 7.88
C ALA A 162 -8.22 -14.43 7.85
N ALA A 163 -7.74 -13.98 6.70
CA ALA A 163 -6.42 -13.34 6.56
C ALA A 163 -6.32 -12.08 7.42
N ALA A 164 -7.31 -11.18 7.37
CA ALA A 164 -7.37 -9.98 8.19
C ALA A 164 -7.35 -10.31 9.70
N ALA A 165 -8.06 -11.36 10.12
CA ALA A 165 -8.01 -11.82 11.50
C ALA A 165 -6.59 -12.29 11.89
N GLY A 166 -5.90 -13.05 11.02
CA GLY A 166 -4.55 -13.51 11.23
C GLY A 166 -3.54 -12.35 11.39
N TYR A 167 -3.59 -11.36 10.51
CA TYR A 167 -2.74 -10.15 10.63
C TYR A 167 -3.02 -9.38 11.93
N ARG A 168 -4.28 -9.20 12.29
CA ARG A 168 -4.68 -8.47 13.51
C ARG A 168 -4.24 -9.18 14.79
N GLU A 169 -4.34 -10.50 14.85
CA GLU A 169 -3.85 -11.31 15.99
C GLU A 169 -2.35 -11.16 16.23
N GLU A 170 -1.59 -10.96 15.15
CA GLU A 170 -0.16 -10.67 15.22
C GLU A 170 0.14 -9.16 15.38
N ASN A 171 -0.87 -8.30 15.45
CA ASN A 171 -0.69 -6.84 15.42
C ASN A 171 0.22 -6.40 14.26
N PHE A 172 -0.06 -6.88 13.04
CA PHE A 172 0.73 -6.62 11.85
C PHE A 172 -0.13 -5.94 10.79
N PRO A 173 0.22 -4.72 10.33
CA PRO A 173 -0.58 -4.01 9.35
C PRO A 173 -0.50 -4.69 7.98
N PHE A 174 -1.61 -4.63 7.26
CA PHE A 174 -1.78 -5.27 5.97
C PHE A 174 -2.39 -4.31 4.93
N CYS A 175 -2.57 -4.75 3.69
CA CYS A 175 -3.11 -3.91 2.62
C CYS A 175 -4.06 -4.71 1.73
N LEU A 176 -5.30 -4.23 1.58
CA LEU A 176 -6.24 -4.76 0.58
C LEU A 176 -5.94 -4.17 -0.79
N LYS A 177 -5.88 -5.00 -1.83
CA LYS A 177 -5.57 -4.58 -3.19
C LYS A 177 -6.25 -5.43 -4.26
N HIS A 178 -6.52 -4.86 -5.42
CA HIS A 178 -6.27 -3.50 -5.89
C HIS A 178 -7.59 -2.79 -6.12
N PHE A 179 -7.93 -1.84 -5.27
CA PHE A 179 -9.20 -1.11 -5.35
C PHE A 179 -9.34 -0.38 -6.70
N PRO A 180 -10.51 -0.34 -7.34
CA PRO A 180 -11.80 -0.91 -6.93
C PRO A 180 -12.02 -2.38 -7.38
N GLY A 181 -11.00 -3.10 -7.77
CA GLY A 181 -10.95 -4.45 -8.32
C GLY A 181 -10.38 -4.45 -9.73
N ILE A 182 -9.53 -5.41 -10.07
CA ILE A 182 -8.92 -5.53 -11.42
C ILE A 182 -9.19 -6.88 -12.08
N GLY A 183 -9.87 -7.80 -11.38
CA GLY A 183 -10.00 -9.19 -11.82
C GLY A 183 -10.74 -9.38 -13.14
N LYS A 184 -11.68 -8.51 -13.48
CA LYS A 184 -12.38 -8.52 -14.78
C LYS A 184 -11.64 -7.77 -15.90
N GLY A 185 -10.44 -7.24 -15.60
CA GLY A 185 -9.57 -6.65 -16.60
C GLY A 185 -8.99 -7.70 -17.54
N ALA A 186 -9.05 -7.45 -18.85
CA ALA A 186 -8.60 -8.41 -19.87
C ALA A 186 -7.08 -8.41 -20.10
N ALA A 187 -6.30 -7.55 -19.45
CA ALA A 187 -4.87 -7.38 -19.69
C ALA A 187 -4.09 -7.06 -18.39
N ASP A 188 -2.76 -7.26 -18.44
CA ASP A 188 -1.86 -6.91 -17.33
C ASP A 188 -1.68 -5.39 -17.24
N THR A 189 -1.91 -4.82 -16.08
CA THR A 189 -1.72 -3.39 -15.80
C THR A 189 -0.26 -2.95 -15.82
N HIS A 190 0.70 -3.88 -15.79
CA HIS A 190 2.12 -3.55 -15.91
C HIS A 190 2.49 -3.01 -17.28
N ASP A 191 1.83 -3.48 -18.36
CA ASP A 191 2.20 -3.14 -19.73
C ASP A 191 1.35 -2.03 -20.34
N SER A 192 0.08 -1.89 -19.93
CA SER A 192 -0.85 -0.92 -20.53
C SER A 192 -2.01 -0.54 -19.61
N ALA A 193 -2.73 0.53 -19.98
CA ALA A 193 -3.95 0.92 -19.29
C ALA A 193 -5.06 -0.13 -19.54
N VAL A 194 -5.43 -0.83 -18.49
CA VAL A 194 -6.54 -1.79 -18.48
C VAL A 194 -7.84 -1.05 -18.25
N THR A 195 -8.85 -1.38 -19.05
CA THR A 195 -10.22 -0.86 -18.89
C THR A 195 -11.15 -2.00 -18.52
N VAL A 196 -11.93 -1.81 -17.48
CA VAL A 196 -13.01 -2.74 -17.07
C VAL A 196 -14.34 -2.09 -17.40
N ASP A 197 -15.00 -2.61 -18.46
CA ASP A 197 -16.27 -2.08 -18.95
C ASP A 197 -17.43 -2.86 -18.34
N ILE A 198 -17.75 -2.53 -17.10
CA ILE A 198 -18.92 -3.04 -16.37
C ILE A 198 -19.75 -1.88 -15.85
N SER A 199 -21.04 -2.12 -15.65
CA SER A 199 -21.92 -1.10 -15.06
C SER A 199 -21.57 -0.83 -13.59
N ARG A 200 -21.87 0.39 -13.11
CA ARG A 200 -21.71 0.73 -11.67
C ARG A 200 -22.45 -0.26 -10.76
N GLY A 201 -23.65 -0.70 -11.16
CA GLY A 201 -24.42 -1.67 -10.39
C GLY A 201 -23.76 -3.06 -10.33
N GLU A 202 -23.08 -3.47 -11.37
CA GLU A 202 -22.29 -4.72 -11.39
C GLU A 202 -21.04 -4.58 -10.53
N LEU A 203 -20.28 -3.49 -10.69
CA LEU A 203 -19.16 -3.15 -9.84
C LEU A 203 -19.53 -3.21 -8.35
N GLN A 204 -20.66 -2.63 -7.95
CA GLN A 204 -21.13 -2.65 -6.56
C GLN A 204 -21.51 -4.05 -6.05
N ARG A 205 -22.08 -4.88 -6.93
CA ARG A 205 -22.50 -6.25 -6.53
C ARG A 205 -21.33 -7.24 -6.48
N GLU A 206 -20.26 -6.97 -7.19
CA GLU A 206 -19.14 -7.90 -7.38
C GLU A 206 -17.84 -7.31 -6.84
N GLU A 207 -17.09 -6.57 -7.64
CA GLU A 207 -15.71 -6.15 -7.36
C GLU A 207 -15.56 -5.33 -6.06
N LEU A 208 -16.55 -4.49 -5.73
CA LEU A 208 -16.48 -3.66 -4.52
C LEU A 208 -16.87 -4.42 -3.24
N ARG A 209 -17.58 -5.54 -3.34
CA ARG A 209 -18.09 -6.23 -2.14
C ARG A 209 -16.99 -6.72 -1.19
N PRO A 210 -15.87 -7.32 -1.66
CA PRO A 210 -14.76 -7.69 -0.78
C PRO A 210 -14.22 -6.48 0.00
N PHE A 211 -13.99 -5.35 -0.67
CA PHE A 211 -13.51 -4.12 -0.04
C PHE A 211 -14.53 -3.54 0.95
N ALA A 212 -15.79 -3.37 0.53
CA ALA A 212 -16.85 -2.83 1.37
C ALA A 212 -17.03 -3.65 2.65
N THR A 213 -16.95 -4.98 2.53
CA THR A 213 -17.06 -5.88 3.68
C THR A 213 -15.91 -5.66 4.68
N LEU A 214 -14.67 -5.67 4.22
CA LEU A 214 -13.52 -5.51 5.11
C LEU A 214 -13.46 -4.09 5.70
N ILE A 215 -13.83 -3.06 4.95
CA ILE A 215 -13.93 -1.68 5.43
C ILE A 215 -14.94 -1.56 6.58
N ALA A 216 -16.07 -2.23 6.47
CA ALA A 216 -17.13 -2.20 7.50
C ALA A 216 -16.76 -2.98 8.77
N GLU A 217 -15.91 -4.02 8.65
CA GLU A 217 -15.66 -4.99 9.73
C GLU A 217 -14.30 -4.81 10.41
N THR A 218 -13.36 -4.05 9.81
CA THR A 218 -11.98 -3.96 10.26
C THR A 218 -11.62 -2.52 10.61
N PRO A 219 -10.95 -2.27 11.76
CA PRO A 219 -10.49 -0.93 12.09
C PRO A 219 -9.57 -0.36 10.99
N ALA A 220 -9.83 0.86 10.56
CA ALA A 220 -9.11 1.51 9.48
C ALA A 220 -7.62 1.78 9.78
N THR A 221 -7.20 1.62 11.04
CA THR A 221 -5.79 1.68 11.45
C THR A 221 -5.02 0.40 11.17
N ASP A 222 -5.72 -0.73 10.97
CA ASP A 222 -5.09 -2.05 10.87
C ASP A 222 -4.66 -2.36 9.43
N PHE A 223 -5.21 -1.67 8.45
CA PHE A 223 -4.90 -1.92 7.05
C PHE A 223 -4.88 -0.64 6.19
N ALA A 224 -4.25 -0.75 5.03
CA ALA A 224 -4.36 0.22 3.95
C ALA A 224 -5.21 -0.34 2.81
N VAL A 225 -5.64 0.53 1.92
CA VAL A 225 -6.22 0.17 0.62
C VAL A 225 -5.29 0.66 -0.48
N MET A 226 -4.80 -0.26 -1.31
CA MET A 226 -4.04 0.07 -2.50
C MET A 226 -4.98 0.24 -3.68
N VAL A 227 -4.86 1.39 -4.36
CA VAL A 227 -5.67 1.72 -5.54
C VAL A 227 -4.87 1.41 -6.81
N GLY A 228 -5.41 0.52 -7.63
CA GLY A 228 -4.82 0.13 -8.91
C GLY A 228 -4.97 1.18 -10.01
N HIS A 229 -4.41 0.88 -11.18
CA HIS A 229 -4.39 1.81 -12.33
C HIS A 229 -5.45 1.50 -13.39
N VAL A 230 -6.42 0.70 -13.04
CA VAL A 230 -7.53 0.32 -13.92
C VAL A 230 -8.45 1.50 -14.20
N ARG A 231 -9.02 1.57 -15.40
CA ARG A 231 -10.07 2.53 -15.75
C ARG A 231 -11.44 1.86 -15.65
N TYR A 232 -12.37 2.57 -15.07
CA TYR A 232 -13.79 2.20 -15.02
C TYR A 232 -14.62 3.30 -15.66
N PRO A 233 -14.95 3.22 -16.99
CA PRO A 233 -15.71 4.27 -17.68
C PRO A 233 -17.07 4.56 -17.04
N ALA A 234 -17.64 3.58 -16.34
CA ALA A 234 -18.88 3.76 -15.57
C ALA A 234 -18.69 4.69 -14.32
N LEU A 235 -17.46 4.99 -13.92
CA LEU A 235 -17.11 5.89 -12.82
C LEU A 235 -16.40 7.14 -13.32
N ASP A 236 -15.28 6.97 -14.03
CA ASP A 236 -14.40 8.03 -14.50
C ASP A 236 -13.54 7.53 -15.66
N ASP A 237 -13.16 8.42 -16.57
CA ASP A 237 -12.23 8.13 -17.65
C ASP A 237 -10.75 8.10 -17.19
N ALA A 238 -10.46 8.68 -16.03
CA ALA A 238 -9.13 8.64 -15.43
C ALA A 238 -8.82 7.25 -14.84
N PRO A 239 -7.52 6.84 -14.77
CA PRO A 239 -7.11 5.69 -13.97
C PRO A 239 -7.58 5.82 -12.53
N ALA A 240 -8.02 4.73 -11.91
CA ALA A 240 -8.61 4.74 -10.56
C ALA A 240 -7.70 5.41 -9.53
N SER A 241 -6.39 5.18 -9.60
CA SER A 241 -5.39 5.81 -8.69
C SER A 241 -5.24 7.33 -8.86
N LEU A 242 -5.74 7.91 -9.96
CA LEU A 242 -5.71 9.35 -10.25
C LEU A 242 -7.10 9.99 -10.25
N SER A 243 -8.14 9.24 -9.90
CA SER A 243 -9.55 9.66 -9.98
C SER A 243 -10.09 10.09 -8.62
N PRO A 244 -10.50 11.34 -8.43
CA PRO A 244 -11.20 11.79 -7.23
C PRO A 244 -12.56 11.08 -7.07
N VAL A 245 -13.22 10.70 -8.17
CA VAL A 245 -14.47 9.94 -8.12
C VAL A 245 -14.25 8.56 -7.48
N VAL A 246 -13.13 7.90 -7.79
CA VAL A 246 -12.82 6.58 -7.23
C VAL A 246 -12.31 6.68 -5.79
N ILE A 247 -11.35 7.57 -5.52
CA ILE A 247 -10.73 7.61 -4.19
C ILE A 247 -11.57 8.42 -3.21
N THR A 248 -11.94 9.66 -3.56
CA THR A 248 -12.67 10.53 -2.63
C THR A 248 -14.14 10.17 -2.56
N ASP A 249 -14.84 10.10 -3.70
CA ASP A 249 -16.29 9.94 -3.66
C ASP A 249 -16.67 8.49 -3.33
N LEU A 250 -16.10 7.49 -4.03
CA LEU A 250 -16.46 6.09 -3.81
C LEU A 250 -15.82 5.53 -2.53
N LEU A 251 -14.47 5.53 -2.42
CA LEU A 251 -13.79 4.86 -1.30
C LEU A 251 -13.97 5.61 0.02
N ARG A 252 -13.74 6.93 0.04
CA ARG A 252 -13.82 7.72 1.28
C ARG A 252 -15.26 7.98 1.70
N ASN A 253 -16.08 8.54 0.78
CA ASN A 253 -17.40 9.06 1.14
C ASN A 253 -18.48 7.96 1.11
N GLU A 254 -18.54 7.15 0.04
CA GLU A 254 -19.60 6.14 -0.11
C GLU A 254 -19.32 4.90 0.75
N LEU A 255 -18.07 4.35 0.71
CA LEU A 255 -17.69 3.19 1.53
C LEU A 255 -17.23 3.57 2.94
N GLY A 256 -17.01 4.85 3.24
CA GLY A 256 -16.67 5.33 4.59
C GLY A 256 -15.26 5.01 5.05
N TYR A 257 -14.30 4.79 4.15
CA TYR A 257 -12.94 4.41 4.52
C TYR A 257 -12.09 5.61 4.97
N ASP A 258 -11.69 5.66 6.24
CA ASP A 258 -10.80 6.71 6.81
C ASP A 258 -9.39 6.18 7.17
N GLY A 259 -8.97 5.07 6.57
CA GLY A 259 -7.60 4.56 6.68
C GLY A 259 -6.67 5.08 5.58
N VAL A 260 -5.45 4.54 5.57
CA VAL A 260 -4.41 4.90 4.59
C VAL A 260 -4.77 4.39 3.20
N VAL A 261 -4.76 5.28 2.21
CA VAL A 261 -4.85 4.94 0.79
C VAL A 261 -3.48 5.09 0.15
N ILE A 262 -2.99 4.03 -0.46
CA ILE A 262 -1.73 4.00 -1.20
C ILE A 262 -2.02 3.78 -2.69
N THR A 263 -1.29 4.43 -3.59
CA THR A 263 -1.34 4.09 -5.02
C THR A 263 -0.61 2.77 -5.27
N ASP A 264 -0.99 2.05 -6.30
CA ASP A 264 -0.05 1.13 -6.92
C ASP A 264 1.14 1.91 -7.51
N ASN A 265 2.18 1.22 -7.98
CA ASN A 265 3.41 1.86 -8.46
C ASN A 265 3.15 2.81 -9.64
N ILE A 266 3.33 4.11 -9.43
CA ILE A 266 3.03 5.14 -10.44
C ILE A 266 3.96 5.11 -11.65
N THR A 267 5.04 4.33 -11.62
CA THR A 267 5.94 4.12 -12.78
C THR A 267 5.52 2.93 -13.66
N MET A 268 4.40 2.26 -13.35
CA MET A 268 3.83 1.22 -14.22
C MET A 268 3.35 1.82 -15.55
N GLY A 269 3.44 1.03 -16.62
CA GLY A 269 3.10 1.47 -17.99
C GLY A 269 1.72 2.09 -18.13
N ALA A 270 0.74 1.62 -17.37
CA ALA A 270 -0.62 2.17 -17.35
C ALA A 270 -0.67 3.68 -16.97
N ILE A 271 0.29 4.17 -16.20
CA ILE A 271 0.43 5.57 -15.79
C ILE A 271 1.57 6.26 -16.53
N ALA A 272 2.79 5.67 -16.50
CA ALA A 272 4.01 6.30 -16.98
C ALA A 272 3.99 6.68 -18.49
N GLN A 273 3.19 5.97 -19.31
CA GLN A 273 3.00 6.31 -20.73
C GLN A 273 2.21 7.61 -20.94
N HIS A 274 1.48 8.10 -19.94
CA HIS A 274 0.57 9.23 -20.08
C HIS A 274 0.90 10.39 -19.13
N TYR A 275 1.55 10.11 -18.00
CA TYR A 275 1.82 11.10 -16.95
C TYR A 275 3.27 10.99 -16.46
N PRO A 276 4.03 12.11 -16.48
CA PRO A 276 5.29 12.18 -15.74
C PRO A 276 5.08 11.87 -14.25
N PRO A 277 6.09 11.32 -13.55
CA PRO A 277 5.97 10.92 -12.13
C PRO A 277 5.46 12.03 -11.22
N GLY A 278 5.93 13.26 -11.40
CA GLY A 278 5.49 14.40 -10.60
C GLY A 278 4.02 14.77 -10.83
N GLU A 279 3.53 14.68 -12.08
CA GLU A 279 2.12 14.93 -12.38
C GLU A 279 1.24 13.82 -11.84
N ALA A 280 1.64 12.55 -12.03
CA ALA A 280 0.91 11.39 -11.51
C ALA A 280 0.77 11.48 -9.98
N ALA A 281 1.87 11.76 -9.27
CA ALA A 281 1.87 11.91 -7.83
C ALA A 281 0.94 13.03 -7.36
N ARG A 282 1.03 14.22 -7.97
CA ARG A 282 0.15 15.34 -7.63
C ARG A 282 -1.32 15.00 -7.84
N ARG A 283 -1.67 14.40 -9.01
CA ARG A 283 -3.06 13.99 -9.31
C ARG A 283 -3.57 12.96 -8.31
N ALA A 284 -2.75 11.99 -7.92
CA ALA A 284 -3.13 10.98 -6.92
C ALA A 284 -3.40 11.61 -5.55
N ILE A 285 -2.57 12.58 -5.11
CA ILE A 285 -2.83 13.33 -3.87
C ILE A 285 -4.11 14.15 -3.98
N ASP A 286 -4.33 14.86 -5.09
CA ASP A 286 -5.57 15.61 -5.33
C ASP A 286 -6.80 14.67 -5.33
N ALA A 287 -6.66 13.46 -5.86
CA ALA A 287 -7.70 12.45 -5.87
C ALA A 287 -8.03 11.86 -4.48
N GLY A 288 -7.14 11.97 -3.49
CA GLY A 288 -7.39 11.50 -2.13
C GLY A 288 -6.43 10.42 -1.61
N ALA A 289 -5.39 10.04 -2.38
CA ALA A 289 -4.35 9.11 -1.93
C ALA A 289 -3.48 9.73 -0.82
N ASP A 290 -3.00 8.93 0.10
CA ASP A 290 -2.15 9.33 1.23
C ASP A 290 -0.68 8.99 1.00
N ILE A 291 -0.39 7.87 0.33
CA ILE A 291 0.97 7.43 0.03
C ILE A 291 1.10 7.19 -1.48
N ILE A 292 2.18 7.72 -2.04
CA ILE A 292 2.59 7.49 -3.43
C ILE A 292 3.68 6.43 -3.44
N LEU A 293 3.43 5.33 -4.16
CA LEU A 293 4.38 4.25 -4.32
C LEU A 293 5.22 4.44 -5.59
N VAL A 294 6.55 4.42 -5.44
CA VAL A 294 7.54 4.40 -6.52
C VAL A 294 8.54 3.27 -6.28
N SER A 295 8.44 2.17 -7.06
CA SER A 295 9.09 0.90 -6.72
C SER A 295 10.52 0.74 -7.25
N HIS A 296 10.88 1.40 -8.36
CA HIS A 296 12.06 1.00 -9.13
C HIS A 296 12.99 2.15 -9.54
N GLU A 297 12.62 3.42 -9.33
CA GLU A 297 13.34 4.55 -9.90
C GLU A 297 13.48 5.68 -8.89
N TYR A 298 14.71 5.93 -8.42
CA TYR A 298 14.98 6.99 -7.45
C TYR A 298 14.63 8.39 -8.01
N GLU A 299 14.95 8.65 -9.28
CA GLU A 299 14.65 9.91 -9.95
C GLU A 299 13.14 10.18 -10.00
N ALA A 300 12.33 9.15 -10.29
CA ALA A 300 10.89 9.27 -10.29
C ALA A 300 10.33 9.55 -8.88
N ALA A 301 10.91 8.94 -7.84
CA ALA A 301 10.54 9.21 -6.46
C ALA A 301 10.87 10.65 -6.04
N ILE A 302 12.04 11.15 -6.44
CA ILE A 302 12.49 12.53 -6.20
C ILE A 302 11.60 13.52 -6.95
N GLU A 303 11.26 13.24 -8.21
CA GLU A 303 10.35 14.07 -9.01
C GLU A 303 8.96 14.14 -8.37
N ALA A 304 8.40 12.99 -7.97
CA ALA A 304 7.11 12.89 -7.29
C ALA A 304 7.09 13.69 -5.98
N TYR A 305 8.08 13.50 -5.12
CA TYR A 305 8.23 14.27 -3.87
C TYR A 305 8.29 15.77 -4.12
N ASN A 306 9.17 16.21 -5.05
CA ASN A 306 9.35 17.63 -5.35
C ASN A 306 8.08 18.27 -5.90
N ALA A 307 7.33 17.56 -6.75
CA ALA A 307 6.07 18.04 -7.30
C ALA A 307 5.01 18.26 -6.21
N ILE A 308 4.88 17.34 -5.25
CA ILE A 308 3.97 17.48 -4.11
C ILE A 308 4.39 18.67 -3.22
N LEU A 309 5.69 18.73 -2.87
CA LEU A 309 6.21 19.82 -2.01
C LEU A 309 6.08 21.19 -2.65
N GLN A 310 6.30 21.29 -3.95
CA GLN A 310 6.11 22.54 -4.69
C GLN A 310 4.64 22.95 -4.76
N ALA A 311 3.73 21.97 -5.01
CA ALA A 311 2.29 22.24 -5.02
C ALA A 311 1.79 22.70 -3.64
N LEU A 312 2.29 22.12 -2.55
CA LEU A 312 2.02 22.56 -1.19
C LEU A 312 2.52 24.01 -0.95
N LYS A 313 3.78 24.30 -1.30
CA LYS A 313 4.36 25.65 -1.14
C LYS A 313 3.66 26.71 -1.97
N ALA A 314 3.13 26.35 -3.13
CA ALA A 314 2.37 27.23 -4.01
C ALA A 314 0.89 27.37 -3.61
N GLY A 315 0.42 26.61 -2.61
CA GLY A 315 -0.99 26.59 -2.20
C GLY A 315 -1.92 25.86 -3.19
N ALA A 316 -1.36 25.12 -4.15
CA ALA A 316 -2.14 24.30 -5.08
C ALA A 316 -2.68 23.03 -4.41
N ILE A 317 -1.96 22.51 -3.40
CA ILE A 317 -2.45 21.54 -2.44
C ILE A 317 -2.48 22.22 -1.08
N SER A 318 -3.59 22.13 -0.35
CA SER A 318 -3.70 22.78 0.96
C SER A 318 -2.92 22.04 2.05
N GLU A 319 -2.49 22.76 3.10
CA GLU A 319 -1.86 22.13 4.27
C GLU A 319 -2.81 21.14 4.95
N GLU A 320 -4.11 21.45 5.02
CA GLU A 320 -5.12 20.57 5.60
C GLU A 320 -5.22 19.24 4.83
N ARG A 321 -5.04 19.26 3.49
CA ARG A 321 -5.05 18.05 2.68
C ARG A 321 -3.84 17.15 3.01
N ILE A 322 -2.65 17.76 3.13
CA ILE A 322 -1.41 17.06 3.53
C ILE A 322 -1.55 16.53 4.96
N ASP A 323 -2.00 17.36 5.89
CA ASP A 323 -2.18 17.00 7.30
C ASP A 323 -3.18 15.85 7.48
N ALA A 324 -4.26 15.83 6.70
CA ALA A 324 -5.21 14.72 6.72
C ALA A 324 -4.56 13.39 6.31
N SER A 325 -3.72 13.39 5.29
CA SER A 325 -2.96 12.21 4.87
C SER A 325 -1.96 11.76 5.94
N VAL A 326 -1.13 12.69 6.40
CA VAL A 326 -0.10 12.37 7.40
C VAL A 326 -0.75 11.89 8.70
N ARG A 327 -1.88 12.45 9.10
CA ARG A 327 -2.64 11.99 10.28
C ARG A 327 -3.06 10.52 10.15
N ARG A 328 -3.56 10.07 8.99
CA ARG A 328 -3.90 8.67 8.76
C ARG A 328 -2.67 7.77 8.81
N ILE A 329 -1.57 8.20 8.18
CA ILE A 329 -0.30 7.48 8.19
C ILE A 329 0.23 7.35 9.63
N LEU A 330 0.22 8.43 10.40
CA LEU A 330 0.66 8.41 11.81
C LEU A 330 -0.21 7.52 12.68
N ARG A 331 -1.55 7.55 12.52
CA ARG A 331 -2.47 6.67 13.25
C ARG A 331 -2.11 5.20 13.03
N MET A 332 -1.92 4.79 11.78
CA MET A 332 -1.53 3.41 11.44
C MET A 332 -0.15 3.07 12.01
N LYS A 333 0.86 3.93 11.80
CA LYS A 333 2.22 3.69 12.30
C LYS A 333 2.28 3.58 13.82
N LEU A 334 1.65 4.49 14.56
CA LEU A 334 1.67 4.48 16.01
C LEU A 334 0.85 3.33 16.62
N ALA A 335 -0.15 2.81 15.89
CA ALA A 335 -0.90 1.63 16.32
C ALA A 335 -0.05 0.34 16.25
N HIS A 336 0.82 0.22 15.25
CA HIS A 336 1.49 -1.05 14.94
C HIS A 336 3.00 -1.02 15.06
N LEU A 337 3.65 0.13 14.77
CA LEU A 337 5.10 0.26 14.78
C LEU A 337 5.55 0.79 16.16
N LYS A 338 6.02 -0.11 17.01
CA LYS A 338 6.65 0.31 18.25
C LYS A 338 8.03 0.88 17.90
N GLU A 339 8.40 2.01 18.55
CA GLU A 339 9.78 2.47 18.52
C GLU A 339 10.70 1.32 18.96
N ALA A 340 11.67 0.98 18.11
CA ALA A 340 12.79 0.17 18.58
C ALA A 340 13.52 1.02 19.63
N LYS A 341 13.40 0.62 20.90
CA LYS A 341 14.12 1.23 22.02
C LYS A 341 15.61 0.95 21.86
#